data_60a7cc92fb6025d0938ecd1a7ffaec25
#
_entry.id   60a7cc92fb6025d0938ecd1a7ffaec25
#
_cell.length_a   1.000
_cell.length_b   1.000
_cell.length_c   1.000
_cell.angle_alpha   90.00
_cell.angle_beta   90.00
_cell.angle_gamma   90.00
#
_symmetry.space_group_name_H-M   'P 1'
#
loop_
_entity.id
_entity.type
_entity.pdbx_description
1 polymer ?
#
loop_
_entity_poly.entity_id
_entity_poly.type
_entity_poly.pdbx_seq_one_letter_code
_entity_poly.pdbx_strand_id
1 'polypeptide(L)'
;MRVKDYKPHIDGLRALAVLPVIFFHAGFEIFQGGFIGVDIFFVISGYLITNIILKDLKKNTFKISNFYIRRARRILPALFLVTLSSLIISIFLMSEEEIKFFSRQAISVVLFISNFFFWNNTGYFNPNSELQPLLHTWSLSVEEQFYIFFPLFLIFIWKFFRGKLNYFLILIICFSLILCQMGGNFKLS
;
A
#
# COMPACT_ATOMS: atom_id res chain seq x y z
N MET A 1 -22.12 -3.59 7.87
CA MET A 1 -21.63 -4.60 6.90
C MET A 1 -22.50 -5.83 7.06
N ARG A 2 -23.29 -6.23 6.05
CA ARG A 2 -24.13 -7.42 6.19
C ARG A 2 -23.20 -8.64 6.25
N VAL A 3 -23.35 -9.47 7.27
CA VAL A 3 -22.59 -10.71 7.55
C VAL A 3 -22.55 -11.69 6.35
N LYS A 4 -23.41 -11.50 5.35
CA LYS A 4 -23.56 -12.35 4.16
C LYS A 4 -22.41 -12.34 3.14
N ASP A 5 -21.48 -11.38 3.20
CA ASP A 5 -20.37 -11.25 2.24
C ASP A 5 -18.98 -11.47 2.88
N TYR A 6 -18.92 -11.93 4.12
CA TYR A 6 -17.67 -12.25 4.81
C TYR A 6 -17.01 -13.49 4.21
N LYS A 7 -15.72 -13.36 3.84
CA LYS A 7 -14.93 -14.43 3.21
C LYS A 7 -13.74 -14.79 4.11
N PRO A 8 -13.90 -15.71 5.06
CA PRO A 8 -12.85 -16.03 6.05
C PRO A 8 -11.56 -16.56 5.41
N HIS A 9 -11.65 -17.24 4.25
CA HIS A 9 -10.49 -17.71 3.51
C HIS A 9 -9.59 -16.56 3.01
N ILE A 10 -10.15 -15.39 2.70
CA ILE A 10 -9.37 -14.22 2.28
C ILE A 10 -8.64 -13.60 3.48
N ASP A 11 -9.27 -13.54 4.64
CA ASP A 11 -8.57 -13.07 5.85
C ASP A 11 -7.47 -14.05 6.27
N GLY A 12 -7.67 -15.35 6.08
CA GLY A 12 -6.62 -16.36 6.24
C GLY A 12 -5.43 -16.12 5.28
N LEU A 13 -5.69 -15.86 3.99
CA LEU A 13 -4.64 -15.53 3.02
C LEU A 13 -3.90 -14.24 3.38
N ARG A 14 -4.59 -13.23 3.89
CA ARG A 14 -3.96 -11.99 4.37
C ARG A 14 -3.05 -12.23 5.57
N ALA A 15 -3.48 -13.08 6.50
CA ALA A 15 -2.64 -13.47 7.64
C ALA A 15 -1.38 -14.23 7.16
N LEU A 16 -1.53 -15.16 6.22
CA LEU A 16 -0.41 -15.87 5.60
C LEU A 16 0.54 -14.93 4.83
N ALA A 17 0.04 -13.83 4.29
CA ALA A 17 0.87 -12.83 3.64
C ALA A 17 1.64 -11.96 4.65
N VAL A 18 1.00 -11.55 5.76
CA VAL A 18 1.59 -10.60 6.72
C VAL A 18 2.52 -11.28 7.71
N LEU A 19 2.22 -12.50 8.18
CA LEU A 19 3.05 -13.18 9.18
C LEU A 19 4.51 -13.40 8.73
N PRO A 20 4.80 -13.85 7.49
CA PRO A 20 6.19 -13.96 7.02
C PRO A 20 6.92 -12.61 6.98
N VAL A 21 6.22 -11.51 6.66
CA VAL A 21 6.80 -10.16 6.69
C VAL A 21 7.23 -9.79 8.10
N ILE A 22 6.39 -10.06 9.10
CA ILE A 22 6.70 -9.78 10.51
C ILE A 22 7.92 -10.60 10.96
N PHE A 23 7.95 -11.89 10.67
CA PHE A 23 9.07 -12.75 11.06
C PHE A 23 10.38 -12.39 10.34
N PHE A 24 10.31 -11.96 9.08
CA PHE A 24 11.45 -11.43 8.34
C PHE A 24 12.04 -10.20 9.05
N HIS A 25 11.22 -9.22 9.40
CA HIS A 25 11.68 -8.03 10.12
C HIS A 25 12.09 -8.28 11.58
N ALA A 26 11.61 -9.37 12.16
CA ALA A 26 12.07 -9.83 13.48
C ALA A 26 13.40 -10.61 13.45
N GLY A 27 14.01 -10.76 12.26
CA GLY A 27 15.32 -11.40 12.11
C GLY A 27 15.30 -12.93 12.10
N PHE A 28 14.16 -13.58 11.89
CA PHE A 28 14.09 -15.05 11.78
C PHE A 28 14.66 -15.52 10.44
N GLU A 29 15.77 -16.23 10.44
CA GLU A 29 16.49 -16.70 9.25
C GLU A 29 15.63 -17.56 8.29
N ILE A 30 14.69 -18.34 8.83
CA ILE A 30 13.77 -19.18 8.04
C ILE A 30 12.86 -18.33 7.13
N PHE A 31 12.65 -17.06 7.48
CA PHE A 31 11.73 -16.14 6.77
C PHE A 31 12.45 -15.09 5.91
N GLN A 32 13.68 -15.36 5.43
CA GLN A 32 14.43 -14.40 4.58
C GLN A 32 13.67 -13.93 3.32
N GLY A 33 12.79 -14.78 2.76
CA GLY A 33 11.88 -14.41 1.66
C GLY A 33 10.55 -13.77 2.09
N GLY A 34 10.38 -13.46 3.38
CA GLY A 34 9.10 -12.97 3.94
C GLY A 34 8.61 -11.67 3.33
N PHE A 35 9.49 -10.83 2.78
CA PHE A 35 9.14 -9.58 2.09
C PHE A 35 8.17 -9.79 0.91
N ILE A 36 8.16 -10.97 0.27
CA ILE A 36 7.21 -11.35 -0.80
C ILE A 36 5.76 -11.27 -0.31
N GLY A 37 5.53 -11.39 1.00
CA GLY A 37 4.21 -11.25 1.60
C GLY A 37 3.55 -9.89 1.31
N VAL A 38 4.33 -8.83 1.10
CA VAL A 38 3.81 -7.50 0.72
C VAL A 38 3.16 -7.56 -0.67
N ASP A 39 3.80 -8.23 -1.64
CA ASP A 39 3.28 -8.37 -3.00
C ASP A 39 2.01 -9.21 -3.02
N ILE A 40 1.99 -10.31 -2.26
CA ILE A 40 0.79 -11.13 -2.07
C ILE A 40 -0.36 -10.29 -1.48
N PHE A 41 -0.04 -9.46 -0.49
CA PHE A 41 -1.02 -8.56 0.13
C PHE A 41 -1.59 -7.54 -0.87
N PHE A 42 -0.76 -6.97 -1.74
CA PHE A 42 -1.21 -6.06 -2.81
C PHE A 42 -2.16 -6.76 -3.79
N VAL A 43 -1.85 -7.99 -4.20
CA VAL A 43 -2.73 -8.78 -5.08
C VAL A 43 -4.09 -9.03 -4.42
N ILE A 44 -4.10 -9.44 -3.15
CA ILE A 44 -5.35 -9.69 -2.40
C ILE A 44 -6.16 -8.40 -2.27
N SER A 45 -5.50 -7.29 -1.93
CA SER A 45 -6.14 -5.97 -1.79
C SER A 45 -6.73 -5.51 -3.13
N GLY A 46 -5.99 -5.64 -4.23
CA GLY A 46 -6.47 -5.32 -5.58
C GLY A 46 -7.69 -6.15 -5.98
N TYR A 47 -7.65 -7.46 -5.74
CA TYR A 47 -8.78 -8.36 -5.98
C TYR A 47 -10.05 -7.95 -5.19
N LEU A 48 -9.89 -7.70 -3.89
CA LEU A 48 -11.02 -7.32 -3.03
C LEU A 48 -11.66 -6.00 -3.46
N ILE A 49 -10.84 -4.98 -3.70
CA ILE A 49 -11.32 -3.66 -4.10
C ILE A 49 -12.04 -3.73 -5.45
N THR A 50 -11.45 -4.41 -6.43
CA THR A 50 -12.04 -4.60 -7.75
C THR A 50 -13.41 -5.27 -7.62
N ASN A 51 -13.52 -6.35 -6.86
CA ASN A 51 -14.79 -7.05 -6.67
C ASN A 51 -15.86 -6.18 -6.00
N ILE A 52 -15.49 -5.40 -4.96
CA ILE A 52 -16.42 -4.51 -4.26
C ILE A 52 -16.95 -3.46 -5.24
N ILE A 53 -16.06 -2.79 -5.96
CA ILE A 53 -16.44 -1.71 -6.88
C ILE A 53 -17.30 -2.26 -8.03
N LEU A 54 -16.89 -3.35 -8.69
CA LEU A 54 -17.64 -3.95 -9.79
C LEU A 54 -19.02 -4.46 -9.36
N LYS A 55 -19.11 -5.04 -8.15
CA LYS A 55 -20.41 -5.48 -7.60
C LYS A 55 -21.36 -4.29 -7.40
N ASP A 56 -20.85 -3.19 -6.83
CA ASP A 56 -21.65 -2.00 -6.58
C ASP A 56 -22.00 -1.25 -7.90
N LEU A 57 -21.09 -1.21 -8.88
CA LEU A 57 -21.33 -0.64 -10.20
C LEU A 57 -22.41 -1.44 -10.97
N LYS A 58 -22.35 -2.78 -10.94
CA LYS A 58 -23.38 -3.64 -11.55
C LYS A 58 -24.77 -3.41 -10.97
N LYS A 59 -24.84 -3.07 -9.67
CA LYS A 59 -26.09 -2.79 -8.94
C LYS A 59 -26.54 -1.33 -9.04
N ASN A 60 -25.75 -0.46 -9.69
CA ASN A 60 -25.93 1.00 -9.70
C ASN A 60 -26.00 1.63 -8.28
N THR A 61 -25.32 1.03 -7.30
CA THR A 61 -25.30 1.47 -5.91
C THR A 61 -23.97 2.09 -5.48
N PHE A 62 -23.00 2.13 -6.38
CA PHE A 62 -21.67 2.64 -6.06
C PHE A 62 -21.69 4.15 -5.78
N LYS A 63 -21.21 4.52 -4.58
CA LYS A 63 -20.98 5.92 -4.19
C LYS A 63 -19.52 6.07 -3.78
N ILE A 64 -18.77 6.89 -4.53
CA ILE A 64 -17.35 7.09 -4.35
C ILE A 64 -17.01 7.65 -2.96
N SER A 65 -17.83 8.58 -2.45
CA SER A 65 -17.66 9.14 -1.09
C SER A 65 -17.76 8.06 0.00
N ASN A 66 -18.75 7.17 -0.11
CA ASN A 66 -18.90 6.07 0.84
C ASN A 66 -17.73 5.09 0.79
N PHE A 67 -17.14 4.89 -0.39
CA PHE A 67 -15.95 4.06 -0.55
C PHE A 67 -14.77 4.66 0.22
N TYR A 68 -14.46 5.95 -0.01
CA TYR A 68 -13.35 6.63 0.66
C TYR A 68 -13.54 6.77 2.17
N ILE A 69 -14.75 7.10 2.62
CA ILE A 69 -15.05 7.18 4.07
C ILE A 69 -14.79 5.83 4.76
N ARG A 70 -15.20 4.71 4.16
CA ARG A 70 -14.95 3.37 4.74
C ARG A 70 -13.45 3.05 4.81
N ARG A 71 -12.65 3.47 3.83
CA ARG A 71 -11.19 3.29 3.82
C ARG A 71 -10.52 4.16 4.85
N ALA A 72 -10.83 5.45 4.86
CA ALA A 72 -10.29 6.41 5.82
C ALA A 72 -10.55 5.95 7.28
N ARG A 73 -11.76 5.55 7.61
CA ARG A 73 -12.10 5.03 8.95
C ARG A 73 -11.34 3.77 9.34
N ARG A 74 -10.89 2.99 8.38
CA ARG A 74 -10.13 1.76 8.62
C ARG A 74 -8.63 2.03 8.81
N ILE A 75 -8.07 2.98 8.07
CA ILE A 75 -6.62 3.16 7.94
C ILE A 75 -6.12 4.31 8.81
N LEU A 76 -6.79 5.48 8.77
CA LEU A 76 -6.33 6.68 9.48
C LEU A 76 -6.15 6.51 10.99
N PRO A 77 -7.02 5.80 11.74
CA PRO A 77 -6.82 5.66 13.18
C PRO A 77 -5.51 4.93 13.54
N ALA A 78 -5.21 3.82 12.84
CA ALA A 78 -3.98 3.07 13.07
C ALA A 78 -2.74 3.87 12.61
N LEU A 79 -2.81 4.51 11.44
CA LEU A 79 -1.75 5.35 10.91
C LEU A 79 -1.43 6.50 11.86
N PHE A 80 -2.46 7.19 12.35
CA PHE A 80 -2.29 8.29 13.29
C PHE A 80 -1.66 7.82 14.61
N LEU A 81 -2.13 6.70 15.15
CA LEU A 81 -1.57 6.12 16.38
C LEU A 81 -0.09 5.80 16.23
N VAL A 82 0.28 5.08 15.16
CA VAL A 82 1.68 4.69 14.91
C VAL A 82 2.54 5.91 14.68
N THR A 83 2.13 6.85 13.84
CA THR A 83 2.92 8.05 13.53
C THR A 83 3.10 8.93 14.76
N LEU A 84 2.04 9.14 15.55
CA LEU A 84 2.09 9.94 16.77
C LEU A 84 2.97 9.29 17.85
N SER A 85 2.80 7.99 18.10
CA SER A 85 3.62 7.27 19.07
C SER A 85 5.10 7.28 18.68
N SER A 86 5.40 7.05 17.39
CA SER A 86 6.78 7.14 16.88
C SER A 86 7.35 8.56 17.03
N LEU A 87 6.54 9.61 16.80
CA LEU A 87 6.96 11.00 16.99
C LEU A 87 7.28 11.30 18.45
N ILE A 88 6.44 10.87 19.38
CA ILE A 88 6.67 11.04 20.82
C ILE A 88 7.98 10.35 21.24
N ILE A 89 8.17 9.11 20.82
CA ILE A 89 9.38 8.34 21.13
C ILE A 89 10.63 9.00 20.51
N SER A 90 10.54 9.49 19.28
CA SER A 90 11.68 10.12 18.59
C SER A 90 12.20 11.37 19.31
N ILE A 91 11.33 12.15 19.98
CA ILE A 91 11.73 13.34 20.75
C ILE A 91 12.69 12.97 21.90
N PHE A 92 12.54 11.78 22.47
CA PHE A 92 13.38 11.34 23.61
C PHE A 92 14.64 10.59 23.17
N LEU A 93 14.65 9.99 21.99
CA LEU A 93 15.72 9.08 21.57
C LEU A 93 16.61 9.64 20.45
N MET A 94 16.13 10.61 19.67
CA MET A 94 16.80 11.09 18.47
C MET A 94 17.47 12.44 18.69
N SER A 95 18.58 12.67 17.97
CA SER A 95 19.23 13.98 17.87
C SER A 95 18.36 14.98 17.11
N GLU A 96 18.68 16.26 17.18
CA GLU A 96 17.94 17.33 16.49
C GLU A 96 17.89 17.12 14.97
N GLU A 97 18.96 16.66 14.35
CA GLU A 97 19.00 16.40 12.91
C GLU A 97 18.15 15.19 12.53
N GLU A 98 18.18 14.14 13.33
CA GLU A 98 17.35 12.95 13.12
C GLU A 98 15.86 13.26 13.28
N ILE A 99 15.47 14.11 14.26
CA ILE A 99 14.10 14.56 14.44
C ILE A 99 13.62 15.36 13.22
N LYS A 100 14.46 16.25 12.67
CA LYS A 100 14.13 16.98 11.43
C LYS A 100 13.89 16.02 10.25
N PHE A 101 14.72 14.99 10.12
CA PHE A 101 14.56 13.97 9.09
C PHE A 101 13.29 13.13 9.32
N PHE A 102 13.06 12.66 10.55
CA PHE A 102 11.86 11.93 10.94
C PHE A 102 10.59 12.76 10.69
N SER A 103 10.59 14.06 10.97
CA SER A 103 9.44 14.94 10.73
C SER A 103 9.07 14.99 9.24
N ARG A 104 10.05 15.00 8.34
CA ARG A 104 9.82 14.92 6.89
C ARG A 104 9.24 13.56 6.49
N GLN A 105 9.72 12.47 7.11
CA GLN A 105 9.12 11.14 6.92
C GLN A 105 7.65 11.14 7.36
N ALA A 106 7.35 11.63 8.57
CA ALA A 106 5.99 11.68 9.10
C ALA A 106 5.04 12.48 8.20
N ILE A 107 5.48 13.62 7.67
CA ILE A 107 4.70 14.39 6.69
C ILE A 107 4.44 13.56 5.42
N SER A 108 5.45 12.88 4.89
CA SER A 108 5.30 12.05 3.68
C SER A 108 4.35 10.87 3.90
N VAL A 109 4.31 10.31 5.11
CA VAL A 109 3.39 9.24 5.51
C VAL A 109 1.95 9.75 5.54
N VAL A 110 1.71 10.91 6.17
CA VAL A 110 0.37 11.51 6.24
C VAL A 110 -0.17 11.87 4.85
N LEU A 111 0.70 12.27 3.93
CA LEU A 111 0.35 12.59 2.55
C LEU A 111 0.28 11.36 1.63
N PHE A 112 0.56 10.15 2.13
CA PHE A 112 0.64 8.92 1.35
C PHE A 112 1.63 8.97 0.18
N ILE A 113 2.78 9.64 0.38
CA ILE A 113 3.89 9.74 -0.58
C ILE A 113 5.21 9.22 0.00
N SER A 114 5.15 8.43 1.07
CA SER A 114 6.36 7.92 1.74
C SER A 114 7.18 6.98 0.84
N ASN A 115 6.56 6.28 -0.11
CA ASN A 115 7.26 5.50 -1.13
C ASN A 115 8.23 6.34 -1.96
N PHE A 116 7.83 7.54 -2.41
CA PHE A 116 8.71 8.47 -3.14
C PHE A 116 9.75 9.09 -2.22
N PHE A 117 9.38 9.41 -0.96
CA PHE A 117 10.32 9.95 0.01
C PHE A 117 11.47 8.98 0.27
N PHE A 118 11.17 7.71 0.56
CA PHE A 118 12.19 6.69 0.80
C PHE A 118 12.99 6.36 -0.45
N TRP A 119 12.36 6.35 -1.62
CA TRP A 119 13.06 6.17 -2.89
C TRP A 119 14.17 7.21 -3.10
N ASN A 120 13.87 8.49 -2.83
CA ASN A 120 14.79 9.59 -3.08
C ASN A 120 15.87 9.74 -2.01
N ASN A 121 15.57 9.41 -0.74
CA ASN A 121 16.43 9.78 0.38
C ASN A 121 17.29 8.64 0.92
N THR A 122 16.84 7.38 0.84
CA THR A 122 17.54 6.29 1.51
C THR A 122 17.97 5.15 0.59
N GLY A 123 17.33 5.00 -0.56
CA GLY A 123 17.44 3.74 -1.29
C GLY A 123 16.95 2.57 -0.41
N TYR A 124 16.03 1.80 -0.89
CA TYR A 124 15.38 0.71 -0.15
C TYR A 124 16.36 -0.31 0.49
N PHE A 125 17.53 -0.51 -0.10
CA PHE A 125 18.56 -1.46 0.35
C PHE A 125 19.74 -0.81 1.09
N ASN A 126 19.62 0.45 1.51
CA ASN A 126 20.67 1.08 2.29
C ASN A 126 20.66 0.52 3.72
N PRO A 127 21.79 0.04 4.29
CA PRO A 127 21.86 -0.49 5.65
C PRO A 127 21.29 0.47 6.71
N ASN A 128 21.45 1.76 6.53
CA ASN A 128 20.88 2.78 7.43
C ASN A 128 19.35 2.89 7.35
N SER A 129 18.70 2.29 6.34
CA SER A 129 17.24 2.31 6.21
C SER A 129 16.53 1.43 7.24
N GLU A 130 17.19 0.39 7.75
CA GLU A 130 16.62 -0.50 8.77
C GLU A 130 16.37 0.20 10.11
N LEU A 131 17.08 1.30 10.37
CA LEU A 131 16.92 2.13 11.58
C LEU A 131 15.79 3.16 11.49
N GLN A 132 15.02 3.17 10.38
CA GLN A 132 13.97 4.17 10.15
C GLN A 132 12.60 3.65 10.61
N PRO A 133 12.00 4.25 11.67
CA PRO A 133 10.78 3.71 12.29
C PRO A 133 9.57 3.66 11.35
N LEU A 134 9.49 4.56 10.36
CA LEU A 134 8.37 4.66 9.44
C LEU A 134 8.63 4.04 8.06
N LEU A 135 9.77 3.35 7.87
CA LEU A 135 10.13 2.79 6.57
C LEU A 135 9.02 1.89 6.00
N HIS A 136 8.45 1.02 6.83
CA HIS A 136 7.39 0.07 6.43
C HIS A 136 6.13 0.74 5.84
N THR A 137 5.95 2.04 6.06
CA THR A 137 4.79 2.78 5.54
C THR A 137 4.84 3.05 4.03
N TRP A 138 5.97 2.75 3.37
CA TRP A 138 6.07 2.88 1.91
C TRP A 138 5.02 2.00 1.18
N SER A 139 4.81 0.78 1.67
CA SER A 139 3.82 -0.13 1.09
C SER A 139 2.39 0.35 1.30
N LEU A 140 2.11 0.94 2.48
CA LEU A 140 0.82 1.58 2.76
C LEU A 140 0.57 2.76 1.80
N SER A 141 1.58 3.58 1.51
CA SER A 141 1.43 4.69 0.56
C SER A 141 1.10 4.20 -0.85
N VAL A 142 1.75 3.13 -1.33
CA VAL A 142 1.42 2.50 -2.62
C VAL A 142 -0.03 1.98 -2.62
N GLU A 143 -0.46 1.32 -1.54
CA GLU A 143 -1.82 0.82 -1.41
C GLU A 143 -2.86 1.95 -1.43
N GLU A 144 -2.61 3.06 -0.71
CA GLU A 144 -3.53 4.20 -0.68
C GLU A 144 -3.59 4.96 -2.01
N GLN A 145 -2.46 5.12 -2.69
CA GLN A 145 -2.42 5.66 -4.06
C GLN A 145 -3.28 4.81 -5.00
N PHE A 146 -3.17 3.48 -4.91
CA PHE A 146 -4.03 2.57 -5.67
C PHE A 146 -5.52 2.78 -5.30
N TYR A 147 -5.86 2.93 -4.03
CA TYR A 147 -7.25 3.17 -3.59
C TYR A 147 -7.80 4.52 -4.06
N ILE A 148 -6.95 5.52 -4.26
CA ILE A 148 -7.36 6.82 -4.78
C ILE A 148 -7.64 6.75 -6.29
N PHE A 149 -6.72 6.19 -7.07
CA PHE A 149 -6.78 6.26 -8.53
C PHE A 149 -7.61 5.14 -9.16
N PHE A 150 -7.53 3.93 -8.64
CA PHE A 150 -8.13 2.76 -9.26
C PHE A 150 -9.67 2.79 -9.31
N PRO A 151 -10.41 3.26 -8.28
CA PRO A 151 -11.86 3.43 -8.38
C PRO A 151 -12.28 4.40 -9.49
N LEU A 152 -11.55 5.51 -9.64
CA LEU A 152 -11.81 6.50 -10.70
C LEU A 152 -11.61 5.87 -12.08
N PHE A 153 -10.51 5.13 -12.24
CA PHE A 153 -10.22 4.37 -13.46
C PHE A 153 -11.33 3.37 -13.78
N LEU A 154 -11.76 2.56 -12.80
CA LEU A 154 -12.83 1.58 -13.00
C LEU A 154 -14.15 2.23 -13.38
N ILE A 155 -14.53 3.35 -12.75
CA ILE A 155 -15.75 4.10 -13.10
C ILE A 155 -15.65 4.60 -14.54
N PHE A 156 -14.51 5.18 -14.93
CA PHE A 156 -14.27 5.68 -16.28
C PHE A 156 -14.43 4.56 -17.32
N ILE A 157 -13.75 3.42 -17.13
CA ILE A 157 -13.87 2.27 -18.04
C ILE A 157 -15.30 1.72 -18.07
N TRP A 158 -15.94 1.61 -16.91
CA TRP A 158 -17.32 1.12 -16.83
C TRP A 158 -18.30 2.01 -17.59
N LYS A 159 -18.10 3.33 -17.54
CA LYS A 159 -18.99 4.30 -18.21
C LYS A 159 -18.77 4.36 -19.72
N PHE A 160 -17.52 4.41 -20.18
CA PHE A 160 -17.19 4.69 -21.58
C PHE A 160 -16.82 3.46 -22.41
N PHE A 161 -16.34 2.38 -21.77
CA PHE A 161 -15.81 1.19 -22.44
C PHE A 161 -16.39 -0.10 -21.87
N ARG A 162 -17.73 -0.12 -21.72
CA ARG A 162 -18.45 -1.25 -21.10
C ARG A 162 -18.13 -2.55 -21.83
N GLY A 163 -17.65 -3.55 -21.08
CA GLY A 163 -17.25 -4.86 -21.63
C GLY A 163 -15.78 -4.99 -22.05
N LYS A 164 -15.01 -3.88 -22.10
CA LYS A 164 -13.58 -3.90 -22.47
C LYS A 164 -12.63 -3.84 -21.26
N LEU A 165 -13.14 -4.02 -20.04
CA LEU A 165 -12.34 -3.90 -18.80
C LEU A 165 -11.09 -4.80 -18.83
N ASN A 166 -11.21 -6.05 -19.26
CA ASN A 166 -10.09 -6.98 -19.30
C ASN A 166 -8.96 -6.51 -20.22
N TYR A 167 -9.29 -5.91 -21.37
CA TYR A 167 -8.29 -5.36 -22.29
C TYR A 167 -7.49 -4.22 -21.63
N PHE A 168 -8.18 -3.31 -20.93
CA PHE A 168 -7.52 -2.20 -20.22
C PHE A 168 -6.67 -2.69 -19.06
N LEU A 169 -7.12 -3.70 -18.31
CA LEU A 169 -6.32 -4.31 -17.23
C LEU A 169 -5.06 -4.98 -17.78
N ILE A 170 -5.17 -5.76 -18.87
CA ILE A 170 -4.00 -6.37 -19.53
C ILE A 170 -3.03 -5.28 -19.99
N LEU A 171 -3.52 -4.21 -20.62
CA LEU A 171 -2.69 -3.11 -21.11
C LEU A 171 -1.92 -2.45 -19.95
N ILE A 172 -2.59 -2.19 -18.80
CA ILE A 172 -1.92 -1.64 -17.61
C ILE A 172 -0.86 -2.59 -17.08
N ILE A 173 -1.14 -3.90 -17.02
CA ILE A 173 -0.17 -4.91 -16.57
C ILE A 173 1.06 -4.91 -17.50
N CYS A 174 0.86 -4.97 -18.81
CA CYS A 174 1.96 -4.94 -19.78
C CYS A 174 2.77 -3.64 -19.67
N PHE A 175 2.10 -2.50 -19.55
CA PHE A 175 2.75 -1.20 -19.39
C PHE A 175 3.56 -1.13 -18.08
N SER A 176 2.99 -1.61 -16.96
CA SER A 176 3.68 -1.67 -15.68
C SER A 176 4.91 -2.55 -15.71
N LEU A 177 4.84 -3.71 -16.37
CA LEU A 177 5.99 -4.61 -16.55
C LEU A 177 7.11 -3.95 -17.37
N ILE A 178 6.76 -3.24 -18.45
CA ILE A 178 7.74 -2.49 -19.26
C ILE A 178 8.42 -1.41 -18.43
N LEU A 179 7.65 -0.63 -17.66
CA LEU A 179 8.21 0.40 -16.78
C LEU A 179 9.11 -0.18 -15.69
N CYS A 180 8.73 -1.32 -15.12
CA CYS A 180 9.54 -2.01 -14.13
C CYS A 180 10.90 -2.44 -14.70
N GLN A 181 10.89 -3.02 -15.90
CA GLN A 181 12.12 -3.44 -16.60
C GLN A 181 13.02 -2.25 -16.94
N MET A 182 12.44 -1.15 -17.43
CA MET A 182 13.19 0.07 -17.73
C MET A 182 13.76 0.70 -16.45
N GLY A 183 12.96 0.79 -15.37
CA GLY A 183 13.39 1.38 -14.10
C GLY A 183 14.51 0.56 -13.41
N GLY A 184 14.50 -0.77 -13.55
CA GLY A 184 15.57 -1.65 -13.09
C GLY A 184 16.90 -1.36 -13.78
N ASN A 185 16.87 -1.13 -15.08
CA ASN A 185 18.07 -0.82 -15.86
C ASN A 185 18.66 0.56 -15.54
N PHE A 186 17.84 1.53 -15.15
CA PHE A 186 18.29 2.87 -14.76
C PHE A 186 19.03 2.93 -13.42
N LYS A 187 18.83 1.94 -12.53
CA LYS A 187 19.51 1.87 -11.22
C LYS A 187 20.78 1.01 -11.24
N LEU A 188 20.97 0.21 -12.27
CA LEU A 188 22.17 -0.64 -12.45
C LEU A 188 23.28 0.04 -13.27
N SER A 189 23.02 1.22 -13.81
CA SER A 189 23.97 2.11 -14.47
C SER A 189 24.34 3.28 -13.56
#